data_8bf811cd53e0b325033db50b791f39ac
#
_entry.id   8bf811cd53e0b325033db50b791f39ac
#
_cell.length_a   1.000
_cell.length_b   1.000
_cell.length_c   1.000
_cell.angle_alpha   90.00
_cell.angle_beta   90.00
_cell.angle_gamma   90.00
#
_symmetry.space_group_name_H-M   'P 1'
#
loop_
_entity.id
_entity.type
_entity.pdbx_description
1 polymer ?
#
loop_
_entity_poly.entity_id
_entity_poly.type
_entity_poly.pdbx_seq_one_letter_code
_entity_poly.pdbx_strand_id
1 'polypeptide(L)'
;MHTDAKVAEEYELTRDKISKYCRLATLYRPLLLLLDESKKIGQLAAYEISFIENSTLQACIHQVISQHGATVSKGKAKLLREEFEQGKLDQQRILELLACEKPAKPDRGLVSVRLPRSCGKYFSEGASQKEISEILEKALDFYFQSGRNTSSA
;
A
#
# COMPACT_ATOMS: atom_id res chain seq x y z
N MET A 1 1.18 31.08 -26.49
CA MET A 1 0.63 30.23 -25.43
C MET A 1 0.42 28.83 -26.02
N HIS A 2 1.13 27.83 -25.51
CA HIS A 2 0.86 26.43 -25.87
C HIS A 2 -0.35 25.97 -25.06
N THR A 3 -1.41 25.57 -25.75
CA THR A 3 -2.57 24.96 -25.09
C THR A 3 -2.25 23.49 -24.77
N ASP A 4 -2.82 22.95 -23.69
CA ASP A 4 -2.64 21.54 -23.27
C ASP A 4 -2.87 20.55 -24.43
N ALA A 5 -3.73 20.92 -25.40
CA ALA A 5 -4.00 20.10 -26.57
C ALA A 5 -2.78 20.03 -27.52
N LYS A 6 -2.09 21.13 -27.75
CA LYS A 6 -0.88 21.16 -28.61
C LYS A 6 0.28 20.40 -27.97
N VAL A 7 0.44 20.54 -26.64
CA VAL A 7 1.44 19.78 -25.87
C VAL A 7 1.14 18.30 -25.90
N ALA A 8 -0.12 17.91 -25.75
CA ALA A 8 -0.53 16.52 -25.81
C ALA A 8 -0.23 15.87 -27.16
N GLU A 9 -0.47 16.58 -28.26
CA GLU A 9 -0.16 16.15 -29.62
C GLU A 9 1.36 16.02 -29.85
N GLU A 10 2.15 17.02 -29.42
CA GLU A 10 3.61 17.05 -29.57
C GLU A 10 4.30 15.88 -28.84
N TYR A 11 3.79 15.48 -27.66
CA TYR A 11 4.38 14.40 -26.84
C TYR A 11 3.63 13.06 -26.98
N GLU A 12 2.70 12.93 -27.92
CA GLU A 12 1.87 11.72 -28.12
C GLU A 12 1.14 11.26 -26.82
N LEU A 13 0.74 12.23 -26.00
CA LEU A 13 0.06 11.99 -24.73
C LEU A 13 -1.42 12.36 -24.83
N THR A 14 -2.24 11.76 -23.96
CA THR A 14 -3.63 12.19 -23.83
C THR A 14 -3.71 13.51 -23.04
N ARG A 15 -4.70 14.33 -23.34
CA ARG A 15 -4.97 15.59 -22.62
C ARG A 15 -5.08 15.36 -21.10
N ASP A 16 -5.69 14.26 -20.68
CA ASP A 16 -5.81 13.89 -19.26
C ASP A 16 -4.45 13.64 -18.59
N LYS A 17 -3.51 13.05 -19.31
CA LYS A 17 -2.13 12.87 -18.82
C LYS A 17 -1.42 14.19 -18.65
N ILE A 18 -1.53 15.09 -19.64
CA ILE A 18 -0.94 16.43 -19.54
C ILE A 18 -1.51 17.18 -18.33
N SER A 19 -2.84 17.21 -18.19
CA SER A 19 -3.48 17.86 -17.03
C SER A 19 -2.98 17.30 -15.70
N LYS A 20 -2.79 15.97 -15.59
CA LYS A 20 -2.22 15.35 -14.39
C LYS A 20 -0.77 15.78 -14.15
N TYR A 21 0.07 15.84 -15.18
CA TYR A 21 1.45 16.30 -15.04
C TYR A 21 1.53 17.78 -14.67
N CYS A 22 0.69 18.63 -15.25
CA CYS A 22 0.59 20.05 -14.87
C CYS A 22 0.19 20.18 -13.39
N ARG A 23 -0.74 19.33 -12.91
CA ARG A 23 -1.14 19.34 -11.52
C ARG A 23 -0.01 18.83 -10.60
N LEU A 24 0.73 17.81 -10.99
CA LEU A 24 1.90 17.34 -10.24
C LEU A 24 3.00 18.41 -10.13
N ALA A 25 3.13 19.27 -11.13
CA ALA A 25 4.09 20.38 -11.09
C ALA A 25 3.79 21.41 -9.98
N THR A 26 2.55 21.46 -9.47
CA THR A 26 2.18 22.32 -8.32
C THR A 26 2.52 21.69 -6.96
N LEU A 27 2.99 20.44 -6.94
CA LEU A 27 3.35 19.74 -5.71
C LEU A 27 4.59 20.39 -5.07
N TYR A 28 4.65 20.36 -3.74
CA TYR A 28 5.82 20.76 -2.99
C TYR A 28 7.08 20.03 -3.50
N ARG A 29 8.07 20.79 -3.92
CA ARG A 29 9.23 20.26 -4.66
C ARG A 29 9.91 19.05 -4.01
N PRO A 30 10.14 18.99 -2.68
CA PRO A 30 10.70 17.79 -2.05
C PRO A 30 9.82 16.54 -2.18
N LEU A 31 8.48 16.67 -2.21
CA LEU A 31 7.58 15.54 -2.48
C LEU A 31 7.69 15.06 -3.94
N LEU A 32 7.91 16.00 -4.88
CA LEU A 32 8.12 15.65 -6.28
C LEU A 32 9.41 14.84 -6.48
N LEU A 33 10.49 15.20 -5.76
CA LEU A 33 11.75 14.46 -5.79
C LEU A 33 11.58 13.03 -5.21
N LEU A 34 10.76 12.86 -4.18
CA LEU A 34 10.47 11.53 -3.62
C LEU A 34 9.78 10.58 -4.61
N LEU A 35 9.07 11.09 -5.62
CA LEU A 35 8.48 10.25 -6.68
C LEU A 35 9.53 9.53 -7.51
N ASP A 36 10.66 10.17 -7.72
CA ASP A 36 11.74 9.68 -8.58
C ASP A 36 12.70 8.77 -7.78
N GLU A 37 12.96 9.12 -6.53
CA GLU A 37 13.98 8.48 -5.71
C GLU A 37 13.48 7.33 -4.84
N SER A 38 12.19 7.26 -4.54
CA SER A 38 11.68 6.31 -3.56
C SER A 38 10.34 5.68 -3.95
N LYS A 39 10.17 4.41 -3.57
CA LYS A 39 8.87 3.71 -3.66
C LYS A 39 7.88 4.13 -2.55
N LYS A 40 8.19 5.18 -1.78
CA LYS A 40 7.39 5.60 -0.62
C LYS A 40 6.10 6.31 -1.03
N ILE A 41 6.11 6.97 -2.17
CA ILE A 41 4.95 7.64 -2.74
C ILE A 41 4.83 7.29 -4.22
N GLY A 42 3.65 6.86 -4.65
CA GLY A 42 3.37 6.60 -6.05
C GLY A 42 2.76 7.81 -6.75
N GLN A 43 2.85 7.86 -8.08
CA GLN A 43 2.33 8.97 -8.90
C GLN A 43 0.85 9.30 -8.63
N LEU A 44 0.01 8.27 -8.44
CA LEU A 44 -1.41 8.47 -8.14
C LEU A 44 -1.63 9.08 -6.74
N ALA A 45 -0.80 8.72 -5.76
CA ALA A 45 -0.87 9.31 -4.43
C ALA A 45 -0.40 10.76 -4.44
N ALA A 46 0.68 11.06 -5.15
CA ALA A 46 1.16 12.43 -5.33
C ALA A 46 0.14 13.32 -6.05
N TYR A 47 -0.56 12.77 -7.03
CA TYR A 47 -1.65 13.48 -7.71
C TYR A 47 -2.77 13.87 -6.73
N GLU A 48 -3.20 12.96 -5.84
CA GLU A 48 -4.20 13.29 -4.81
C GLU A 48 -3.67 14.36 -3.83
N ILE A 49 -2.40 14.27 -3.42
CA ILE A 49 -1.78 15.26 -2.51
C ILE A 49 -1.68 16.65 -3.19
N SER A 50 -1.52 16.72 -4.50
CA SER A 50 -1.43 18.00 -5.21
C SER A 50 -2.71 18.85 -5.11
N PHE A 51 -3.85 18.28 -4.72
CA PHE A 51 -5.08 19.02 -4.43
C PHE A 51 -5.08 19.67 -3.05
N ILE A 52 -4.14 19.32 -2.17
CA ILE A 52 -3.94 20.01 -0.90
C ILE A 52 -3.18 21.32 -1.18
N GLU A 53 -3.91 22.39 -1.49
CA GLU A 53 -3.34 23.69 -1.90
C GLU A 53 -2.73 24.47 -0.70
N ASN A 54 -2.00 23.75 0.15
CA ASN A 54 -1.31 24.30 1.31
C ASN A 54 0.11 23.72 1.39
N SER A 55 1.09 24.56 1.09
CA SER A 55 2.51 24.16 1.06
C SER A 55 3.04 23.70 2.43
N THR A 56 2.51 24.25 3.52
CA THR A 56 2.90 23.85 4.89
C THR A 56 2.42 22.42 5.20
N LEU A 57 1.18 22.07 4.82
CA LEU A 57 0.67 20.73 4.99
C LEU A 57 1.39 19.73 4.07
N GLN A 58 1.68 20.12 2.83
CA GLN A 58 2.47 19.29 1.94
C GLN A 58 3.90 19.08 2.47
N ALA A 59 4.52 20.09 3.06
CA ALA A 59 5.82 19.96 3.72
C ALA A 59 5.76 19.02 4.93
N CYS A 60 4.69 19.09 5.73
CA CYS A 60 4.46 18.16 6.83
C CYS A 60 4.31 16.71 6.33
N ILE A 61 3.56 16.46 5.27
CA ILE A 61 3.46 15.14 4.63
C ILE A 61 4.84 14.63 4.22
N HIS A 62 5.65 15.49 3.56
CA HIS A 62 7.02 15.14 3.20
C HIS A 62 7.86 14.77 4.42
N GLN A 63 7.78 15.57 5.50
CA GLN A 63 8.52 15.32 6.73
C GLN A 63 8.16 13.98 7.36
N VAL A 64 6.87 13.64 7.43
CA VAL A 64 6.40 12.34 7.96
C VAL A 64 6.92 11.18 7.11
N ILE A 65 6.87 11.29 5.78
CA ILE A 65 7.41 10.26 4.87
C ILE A 65 8.92 10.07 5.10
N SER A 66 9.66 11.16 5.24
CA SER A 66 11.12 11.14 5.36
C SER A 66 11.57 10.64 6.73
N GLN A 67 10.98 11.13 7.82
CA GLN A 67 11.38 10.82 9.19
C GLN A 67 10.87 9.46 9.67
N HIS A 68 9.63 9.13 9.36
CA HIS A 68 9.00 7.89 9.84
C HIS A 68 9.05 6.75 8.80
N GLY A 69 9.62 6.99 7.62
CA GLY A 69 9.67 5.99 6.57
C GLY A 69 8.29 5.58 6.03
N ALA A 70 7.27 6.38 6.32
CA ALA A 70 5.90 6.08 5.95
C ALA A 70 5.73 5.94 4.43
N THR A 71 4.87 5.00 4.01
CA THR A 71 4.46 4.86 2.61
C THR A 71 3.07 5.46 2.41
N VAL A 72 2.92 6.24 1.35
CA VAL A 72 1.64 6.87 1.02
C VAL A 72 1.00 6.15 -0.15
N SER A 73 0.01 5.32 0.15
CA SER A 73 -0.84 4.71 -0.87
C SER A 73 -1.85 5.72 -1.42
N LYS A 74 -2.42 5.44 -2.62
CA LYS A 74 -3.51 6.25 -3.18
C LYS A 74 -4.67 6.44 -2.19
N GLY A 75 -5.04 5.39 -1.44
CA GLY A 75 -6.12 5.46 -0.45
C GLY A 75 -5.81 6.43 0.70
N LYS A 76 -4.59 6.37 1.25
CA LYS A 76 -4.15 7.33 2.29
C LYS A 76 -4.12 8.76 1.74
N ALA A 77 -3.61 8.96 0.53
CA ALA A 77 -3.56 10.27 -0.10
C ALA A 77 -4.96 10.85 -0.35
N LYS A 78 -5.91 10.01 -0.76
CA LYS A 78 -7.31 10.42 -0.94
C LYS A 78 -7.94 10.83 0.39
N LEU A 79 -7.70 10.10 1.47
CA LEU A 79 -8.18 10.49 2.81
C LEU A 79 -7.61 11.83 3.27
N LEU A 80 -6.31 12.07 3.07
CA LEU A 80 -5.69 13.36 3.36
C LEU A 80 -6.35 14.50 2.60
N ARG A 81 -6.65 14.30 1.32
CA ARG A 81 -7.37 15.27 0.50
C ARG A 81 -8.78 15.51 1.03
N GLU A 82 -9.55 14.48 1.30
CA GLU A 82 -10.93 14.58 1.82
C GLU A 82 -10.97 15.32 3.16
N GLU A 83 -10.03 15.05 4.06
CA GLU A 83 -9.92 15.78 5.34
C GLU A 83 -9.49 17.24 5.13
N PHE A 84 -8.66 17.53 4.13
CA PHE A 84 -8.32 18.90 3.76
C PHE A 84 -9.54 19.66 3.23
N GLU A 85 -10.31 19.04 2.32
CA GLU A 85 -11.55 19.63 1.78
C GLU A 85 -12.60 19.89 2.87
N GLN A 86 -12.59 19.09 3.96
CA GLN A 86 -13.44 19.30 5.14
C GLN A 86 -12.86 20.30 6.15
N GLY A 87 -11.69 20.86 5.91
CA GLY A 87 -11.01 21.77 6.83
C GLY A 87 -10.52 21.13 8.13
N LYS A 88 -10.38 19.81 8.16
CA LYS A 88 -9.96 19.03 9.35
C LYS A 88 -8.51 18.59 9.33
N LEU A 89 -7.81 18.82 8.22
CA LEU A 89 -6.43 18.37 8.06
C LEU A 89 -5.48 19.33 8.76
N ASP A 90 -4.81 18.85 9.79
CA ASP A 90 -3.72 19.52 10.48
C ASP A 90 -2.47 18.64 10.53
N GLN A 91 -1.39 19.15 11.13
CA GLN A 91 -0.13 18.42 11.24
C GLN A 91 -0.26 17.13 12.05
N GLN A 92 -1.03 17.16 13.13
CA GLN A 92 -1.25 16.00 13.98
C GLN A 92 -2.05 14.93 13.25
N ARG A 93 -3.06 15.34 12.51
CA ARG A 93 -3.89 14.43 11.72
C ARG A 93 -3.12 13.77 10.59
N ILE A 94 -2.23 14.51 9.94
CA ILE A 94 -1.30 13.95 8.94
C ILE A 94 -0.43 12.86 9.57
N LEU A 95 0.13 13.12 10.76
CA LEU A 95 0.94 12.14 11.48
C LEU A 95 0.12 10.89 11.82
N GLU A 96 -1.08 11.05 12.34
CA GLU A 96 -1.97 9.92 12.67
C GLU A 96 -2.30 9.07 11.43
N LEU A 97 -2.68 9.70 10.31
CA LEU A 97 -3.06 9.00 9.09
C LEU A 97 -1.90 8.30 8.40
N LEU A 98 -0.70 8.87 8.48
CA LEU A 98 0.48 8.32 7.82
C LEU A 98 1.31 7.42 8.74
N ALA A 99 1.48 7.79 10.02
CA ALA A 99 2.25 7.00 10.98
C ALA A 99 1.45 5.83 11.56
N CYS A 100 0.12 5.88 11.58
CA CYS A 100 -0.68 4.68 11.75
C CYS A 100 -0.50 3.79 10.51
N GLU A 101 0.64 3.13 10.43
CA GLU A 101 0.66 1.85 9.74
C GLU A 101 -0.40 1.01 10.45
N LYS A 102 -1.46 0.65 9.74
CA LYS A 102 -2.20 -0.54 10.14
C LYS A 102 -1.14 -1.58 10.38
N PRO A 103 -1.05 -2.17 11.59
CA PRO A 103 -0.06 -3.21 11.83
C PRO A 103 -0.15 -4.12 10.62
N ALA A 104 0.96 -4.27 9.93
CA ALA A 104 1.02 -5.10 8.72
C ALA A 104 0.23 -6.33 9.12
N LYS A 105 -0.86 -6.61 8.41
CA LYS A 105 -1.63 -7.84 8.70
C LYS A 105 -0.56 -8.87 8.87
N PRO A 106 -0.43 -9.52 10.05
CA PRO A 106 0.66 -10.44 10.24
C PRO A 106 0.66 -11.24 8.98
N ASP A 107 1.77 -11.16 8.23
CA ASP A 107 1.91 -11.90 7.01
C ASP A 107 1.71 -13.34 7.49
N ARG A 108 0.47 -13.77 7.50
CA ARG A 108 0.10 -15.15 7.63
C ARG A 108 0.64 -15.67 6.32
N GLY A 109 1.94 -15.98 6.37
CA GLY A 109 2.63 -16.48 5.24
C GLY A 109 1.79 -17.60 4.68
N LEU A 110 0.99 -17.26 3.68
CA LEU A 110 0.30 -18.25 2.86
C LEU A 110 1.43 -18.97 2.13
N VAL A 111 2.05 -19.91 2.86
CA VAL A 111 2.98 -20.84 2.28
C VAL A 111 2.11 -21.72 1.39
N SER A 112 2.14 -21.43 0.09
CA SER A 112 1.49 -22.27 -0.89
C SER A 112 2.29 -23.57 -0.96
N VAL A 113 1.84 -24.58 -0.22
CA VAL A 113 2.43 -25.92 -0.24
C VAL A 113 1.72 -26.74 -1.32
N ARG A 114 2.45 -27.16 -2.35
CA ARG A 114 1.97 -28.16 -3.28
C ARG A 114 2.00 -29.52 -2.59
N LEU A 115 0.83 -30.01 -2.22
CA LEU A 115 0.71 -31.37 -1.68
C LEU A 115 0.98 -32.42 -2.77
N PRO A 116 1.75 -33.46 -2.48
CA PRO A 116 1.92 -34.58 -3.39
C PRO A 116 0.58 -35.23 -3.75
N ARG A 117 0.43 -35.77 -4.94
CA ARG A 117 -0.81 -36.44 -5.36
C ARG A 117 -1.24 -37.59 -4.44
N SER A 118 -0.27 -38.22 -3.78
CA SER A 118 -0.51 -39.27 -2.76
C SER A 118 -1.32 -38.77 -1.56
N CYS A 119 -1.31 -37.46 -1.28
CA CYS A 119 -2.10 -36.89 -0.18
C CYS A 119 -3.58 -36.74 -0.53
N GLY A 120 -3.95 -36.84 -1.81
CA GLY A 120 -5.35 -36.73 -2.25
C GLY A 120 -6.30 -37.75 -1.59
N LYS A 121 -5.78 -38.92 -1.17
CA LYS A 121 -6.56 -39.94 -0.48
C LYS A 121 -7.07 -39.53 0.92
N TYR A 122 -6.49 -38.47 1.50
CA TYR A 122 -6.89 -37.94 2.83
C TYR A 122 -7.94 -36.84 2.73
N PHE A 123 -8.27 -36.41 1.52
CA PHE A 123 -9.27 -35.39 1.28
C PHE A 123 -10.42 -35.96 0.47
N SER A 124 -11.66 -35.62 0.81
CA SER A 124 -12.82 -35.98 0.02
C SER A 124 -12.79 -35.30 -1.35
N GLU A 125 -13.30 -35.96 -2.39
CA GLU A 125 -13.47 -35.33 -3.71
C GLU A 125 -14.33 -34.07 -3.57
N GLY A 126 -13.76 -32.90 -3.89
CA GLY A 126 -14.43 -31.62 -3.76
C GLY A 126 -14.26 -30.94 -2.40
N ALA A 127 -13.34 -31.41 -1.55
CA ALA A 127 -13.03 -30.72 -0.28
C ALA A 127 -12.69 -29.25 -0.50
N SER A 128 -13.34 -28.36 0.25
CA SER A 128 -13.13 -26.94 0.18
C SER A 128 -11.74 -26.58 0.75
N GLN A 129 -11.18 -25.45 0.29
CA GLN A 129 -9.88 -24.99 0.77
C GLN A 129 -9.85 -24.78 2.31
N LYS A 130 -11.01 -24.50 2.90
CA LYS A 130 -11.16 -24.37 4.36
C LYS A 130 -11.01 -25.72 5.07
N GLU A 131 -11.66 -26.75 4.57
CA GLU A 131 -11.55 -28.13 5.11
C GLU A 131 -10.13 -28.66 5.00
N ILE A 132 -9.46 -28.42 3.85
CA ILE A 132 -8.06 -28.78 3.63
C ILE A 132 -7.16 -28.08 4.68
N SER A 133 -7.37 -26.79 4.91
CA SER A 133 -6.61 -26.03 5.90
C SER A 133 -6.80 -26.55 7.33
N GLU A 134 -8.04 -26.86 7.72
CA GLU A 134 -8.33 -27.43 9.06
C GLU A 134 -7.70 -28.80 9.27
N ILE A 135 -7.70 -29.66 8.26
CA ILE A 135 -7.05 -30.98 8.33
C ILE A 135 -5.53 -30.84 8.45
N LEU A 136 -4.93 -29.93 7.67
CA LEU A 136 -3.49 -29.66 7.72
C LEU A 136 -3.07 -29.07 9.06
N GLU A 137 -3.85 -28.14 9.63
CA GLU A 137 -3.60 -27.55 10.94
C GLU A 137 -3.59 -28.63 12.03
N LYS A 138 -4.60 -29.48 12.07
CA LYS A 138 -4.67 -30.61 13.01
C LYS A 138 -3.50 -31.59 12.83
N ALA A 139 -3.11 -31.90 11.59
CA ALA A 139 -2.00 -32.79 11.31
C ALA A 139 -0.67 -32.21 11.78
N LEU A 140 -0.44 -30.91 11.57
CA LEU A 140 0.75 -30.23 12.03
C LEU A 140 0.81 -30.15 13.56
N ASP A 141 -0.31 -29.80 14.21
CA ASP A 141 -0.40 -29.76 15.66
C ASP A 141 -0.07 -31.15 16.26
N PHE A 142 -0.63 -32.19 15.71
CA PHE A 142 -0.33 -33.57 16.14
C PHE A 142 1.15 -33.91 15.96
N TYR A 143 1.74 -33.55 14.82
CA TYR A 143 3.15 -33.81 14.54
C TYR A 143 4.08 -33.10 15.53
N PHE A 144 3.84 -31.81 15.80
CA PHE A 144 4.68 -31.03 16.71
C PHE A 144 4.46 -31.38 18.18
N GLN A 145 3.26 -31.82 18.59
CA GLN A 145 3.00 -32.31 19.93
C GLN A 145 3.66 -33.67 20.17
N SER A 146 3.62 -34.56 19.17
CA SER A 146 4.27 -35.88 19.27
C SER A 146 5.81 -35.76 19.26
N GLY A 147 6.37 -34.81 18.53
CA GLY A 147 7.82 -34.59 18.46
C GLY A 147 8.43 -34.00 19.74
N ARG A 148 7.64 -33.35 20.60
CA ARG A 148 8.12 -32.84 21.89
C ARG A 148 8.29 -33.92 22.95
N ASN A 149 7.59 -35.07 22.82
CA ASN A 149 7.68 -36.15 23.77
C ASN A 149 8.84 -37.12 23.56
N THR A 150 9.63 -36.93 22.47
CA THR A 150 10.76 -37.84 22.17
C THR A 150 12.14 -37.22 22.50
N SER A 151 12.20 -36.02 23.08
CA SER A 151 13.46 -35.39 23.49
C SER A 151 13.74 -35.42 24.99
N SER A 152 13.12 -36.35 25.74
CA SER A 152 13.41 -36.58 27.17
C SER A 152 13.66 -38.06 27.43
N ALA A 153 14.78 -38.52 26.89
CA ALA A 153 15.38 -39.78 27.30
C ALA A 153 16.91 -39.64 27.23
#